data_1ec65d2eb6cf0cf92c0617fc7ea61bff
#
_entry.id   1ec65d2eb6cf0cf92c0617fc7ea61bff
#
_cell.length_a   1.000
_cell.length_b   1.000
_cell.length_c   1.000
_cell.angle_alpha   90.00
_cell.angle_beta   90.00
_cell.angle_gamma   90.00
#
_symmetry.space_group_name_H-M   'P 1'
#
loop_
_entity.id
_entity.type
_entity.pdbx_description
1 polymer ?
#
loop_
_entity_poly.entity_id
_entity_poly.type
_entity_poly.pdbx_seq_one_letter_code
_entity_poly.pdbx_strand_id
1 'polypeptide(L)'
;MNFFLKILPIVLLFQISFPQVNTESMRDFDQKNKLASKANFDFGYEKSNDEIFDILFTFRSDYYKPKNLHSFFILSYQNGFKSKLNEKNTIMNKGFGHFRITKQIFSNLGVETFSQIGFNDFISIKERKLFGSGIRTAIKEEMNFKSFFGAGFMKEFEEYDDIVSSTKILNRFTSYMTVNVNMGQDLSFSNITYYQPAISRIYDYRVLVFNEIKFKINHFSNINITINYRFDNEPHENSGKSYFEINNGFEIIF
;
A
#
# COMPACT_ATOMS: atom_id res chain seq x y z
N MET A 1 -33.04 5.85 26.75
CA MET A 1 -32.45 7.06 26.14
C MET A 1 -31.24 7.42 27.01
N ASN A 2 -30.04 7.11 26.59
CA ASN A 2 -28.71 7.39 27.13
C ASN A 2 -27.74 6.20 26.94
N PHE A 3 -27.55 5.76 25.69
CA PHE A 3 -26.54 4.75 25.37
C PHE A 3 -25.48 5.24 24.36
N PHE A 4 -25.52 6.53 23.99
CA PHE A 4 -24.69 7.10 22.91
C PHE A 4 -23.51 7.96 23.36
N LEU A 5 -23.17 7.99 24.65
CA LEU A 5 -22.14 8.95 25.15
C LEU A 5 -20.98 8.30 25.92
N LYS A 6 -20.61 7.05 25.61
CA LYS A 6 -19.43 6.40 26.23
C LYS A 6 -18.39 5.86 25.23
N ILE A 7 -18.39 6.33 23.98
CA ILE A 7 -17.38 5.96 22.98
C ILE A 7 -16.66 7.22 22.52
N LEU A 8 -16.05 7.94 23.46
CA LEU A 8 -15.08 8.96 23.12
C LEU A 8 -14.24 9.24 24.36
N PRO A 9 -13.16 8.54 24.66
CA PRO A 9 -11.81 8.99 24.41
C PRO A 9 -10.81 7.83 24.20
N ILE A 10 -10.67 7.30 23.01
CA ILE A 10 -9.52 6.48 22.59
C ILE A 10 -9.00 7.08 21.29
N VAL A 11 -8.59 8.31 21.37
CA VAL A 11 -7.80 8.94 20.31
C VAL A 11 -6.73 9.76 21.01
N LEU A 12 -5.48 9.48 20.63
CA LEU A 12 -4.24 10.22 20.86
C LEU A 12 -3.18 9.41 21.62
N LEU A 13 -2.61 8.43 20.89
CA LEU A 13 -1.19 8.14 20.97
C LEU A 13 -0.70 7.92 19.54
N PHE A 14 -0.51 9.02 18.82
CA PHE A 14 0.17 9.04 17.53
C PHE A 14 1.65 8.73 17.77
N GLN A 15 2.04 7.49 17.52
CA GLN A 15 3.42 7.17 17.22
C GLN A 15 3.50 6.95 15.71
N ILE A 16 4.23 7.84 15.05
CA ILE A 16 4.38 7.92 13.59
C ILE A 16 5.41 6.89 13.15
N SER A 17 5.03 5.88 12.38
CA SER A 17 5.92 4.94 11.70
C SER A 17 5.36 4.57 10.32
N PHE A 18 6.19 4.18 9.35
CA PHE A 18 5.95 4.31 7.90
C PHE A 18 5.62 3.04 7.15
N PRO A 19 4.85 3.12 6.02
CA PRO A 19 4.29 1.96 5.37
C PRO A 19 5.22 1.36 4.31
N GLN A 20 5.25 0.05 4.29
CA GLN A 20 5.53 -0.72 3.08
C GLN A 20 4.31 -0.61 2.17
N VAL A 21 4.54 -0.32 0.89
CA VAL A 21 3.46 -0.08 -0.03
C VAL A 21 2.70 -1.35 -0.37
N ASN A 22 1.39 -1.27 -0.29
CA ASN A 22 0.48 -2.33 -0.69
C ASN A 22 0.05 -2.13 -2.14
N THR A 23 0.45 -3.03 -3.02
CA THR A 23 0.18 -2.95 -4.46
C THR A 23 -1.03 -3.77 -4.90
N GLU A 24 -1.56 -4.64 -4.04
CA GLU A 24 -2.70 -5.49 -4.37
C GLU A 24 -4.06 -4.77 -4.26
N SER A 25 -4.19 -3.80 -3.34
CA SER A 25 -5.43 -3.04 -3.16
C SER A 25 -5.87 -2.31 -4.41
N MET A 26 -4.90 -1.89 -5.19
CA MET A 26 -5.15 -1.14 -6.43
C MET A 26 -5.47 -2.04 -7.62
N ARG A 27 -5.51 -3.37 -7.45
CA ARG A 27 -5.81 -4.30 -8.54
C ARG A 27 -7.29 -4.18 -8.91
N ASP A 28 -7.57 -3.71 -10.12
CA ASP A 28 -8.91 -3.73 -10.67
C ASP A 28 -9.27 -5.14 -11.14
N PHE A 29 -10.48 -5.59 -10.79
CA PHE A 29 -10.98 -6.92 -11.15
C PHE A 29 -11.94 -6.88 -12.34
N ASP A 30 -12.22 -5.71 -12.91
CA ASP A 30 -13.05 -5.60 -14.11
C ASP A 30 -12.19 -5.80 -15.36
N GLN A 31 -12.09 -7.06 -15.82
CA GLN A 31 -11.21 -7.50 -16.91
C GLN A 31 -11.70 -7.14 -18.32
N LYS A 32 -12.59 -6.16 -18.48
CA LYS A 32 -13.17 -5.84 -19.80
C LYS A 32 -12.19 -5.20 -20.77
N ASN A 33 -11.20 -4.46 -20.27
CA ASN A 33 -10.25 -3.72 -21.10
C ASN A 33 -8.86 -4.38 -21.09
N LYS A 34 -8.21 -4.41 -22.25
CA LYS A 34 -6.82 -4.90 -22.35
C LYS A 34 -5.82 -4.02 -21.60
N LEU A 35 -6.10 -2.73 -21.52
CA LEU A 35 -5.33 -1.73 -20.79
C LEU A 35 -6.30 -0.90 -19.96
N ALA A 36 -6.03 -0.74 -18.69
CA ALA A 36 -6.74 0.14 -17.77
C ALA A 36 -5.73 0.95 -16.97
N SER A 37 -5.92 2.24 -16.90
CA SER A 37 -5.03 3.12 -16.14
C SER A 37 -5.84 4.01 -15.20
N LYS A 38 -5.26 4.35 -14.05
CA LYS A 38 -5.86 5.23 -13.06
C LYS A 38 -4.82 6.09 -12.38
N ALA A 39 -5.21 7.30 -12.03
CA ALA A 39 -4.43 8.23 -11.23
C ALA A 39 -5.22 8.63 -9.99
N ASN A 40 -4.55 8.67 -8.85
CA ASN A 40 -5.10 9.12 -7.57
C ASN A 40 -4.31 10.33 -7.07
N PHE A 41 -5.03 11.33 -6.57
CA PHE A 41 -4.47 12.55 -6.01
C PHE A 41 -5.07 12.76 -4.62
N ASP A 42 -4.20 12.83 -3.63
CA ASP A 42 -4.55 13.21 -2.27
C ASP A 42 -3.87 14.53 -1.94
N PHE A 43 -4.58 15.41 -1.26
CA PHE A 43 -4.09 16.74 -0.92
C PHE A 43 -4.49 17.07 0.51
N GLY A 44 -3.53 17.48 1.32
CA GLY A 44 -3.72 17.97 2.68
C GLY A 44 -3.17 19.38 2.85
N TYR A 45 -3.94 20.26 3.50
CA TYR A 45 -3.48 21.58 3.91
C TYR A 45 -4.03 21.92 5.28
N GLU A 46 -3.14 22.29 6.18
CA GLU A 46 -3.48 22.76 7.53
C GLU A 46 -2.77 24.07 7.81
N LYS A 47 -3.43 25.01 8.45
CA LYS A 47 -2.87 26.30 8.85
C LYS A 47 -3.23 26.66 10.28
N SER A 48 -2.21 26.93 11.09
CA SER A 48 -2.31 27.49 12.43
C SER A 48 -1.17 28.50 12.60
N ASN A 49 -0.29 28.32 13.58
CA ASN A 49 0.97 29.06 13.68
C ASN A 49 1.99 28.60 12.64
N ASP A 50 1.84 27.38 12.16
CA ASP A 50 2.60 26.76 11.10
C ASP A 50 1.64 26.38 9.95
N GLU A 51 2.15 26.31 8.72
CA GLU A 51 1.43 25.77 7.56
C GLU A 51 1.99 24.39 7.25
N ILE A 52 1.10 23.39 7.11
CA ILE A 52 1.44 22.02 6.71
C ILE A 52 0.77 21.78 5.36
N PHE A 53 1.54 21.25 4.43
CA PHE A 53 1.11 20.91 3.09
C PHE A 53 1.56 19.50 2.75
N ASP A 54 0.66 18.66 2.26
CA ASP A 54 0.94 17.28 1.84
C ASP A 54 0.25 16.97 0.51
N ILE A 55 1.00 16.35 -0.39
CA ILE A 55 0.51 15.83 -1.68
C ILE A 55 0.95 14.39 -1.83
N LEU A 56 0.00 13.51 -2.12
CA LEU A 56 0.25 12.15 -2.59
C LEU A 56 -0.30 12.00 -4.02
N PHE A 57 0.56 11.55 -4.90
CA PHE A 57 0.20 11.14 -6.26
C PHE A 57 0.46 9.65 -6.44
N THR A 58 -0.51 8.92 -6.99
CA THR A 58 -0.33 7.52 -7.35
C THR A 58 -0.89 7.28 -8.75
N PHE A 59 -0.08 6.68 -9.60
CA PHE A 59 -0.47 6.23 -10.94
C PHE A 59 -0.35 4.71 -11.02
N ARG A 60 -1.36 4.07 -11.63
CA ARG A 60 -1.36 2.64 -11.92
C ARG A 60 -1.80 2.39 -13.35
N SER A 61 -1.16 1.40 -14.00
CA SER A 61 -1.57 0.88 -15.28
C SER A 61 -1.56 -0.65 -15.25
N ASP A 62 -2.68 -1.25 -15.62
CA ASP A 62 -2.91 -2.69 -15.71
C ASP A 62 -3.02 -3.12 -17.16
N TYR A 63 -2.35 -4.21 -17.52
CA TYR A 63 -2.44 -4.85 -18.81
C TYR A 63 -2.94 -6.28 -18.67
N TYR A 64 -4.05 -6.58 -19.34
CA TYR A 64 -4.68 -7.89 -19.39
C TYR A 64 -4.52 -8.50 -20.77
N LYS A 65 -3.87 -9.65 -20.85
CA LYS A 65 -3.85 -10.46 -22.07
C LYS A 65 -4.90 -11.57 -21.93
N PRO A 66 -5.83 -11.72 -22.91
CA PRO A 66 -6.76 -12.84 -22.90
C PRO A 66 -6.01 -14.16 -22.79
N LYS A 67 -6.52 -15.07 -21.95
CA LYS A 67 -5.92 -16.37 -21.65
C LYS A 67 -4.68 -16.31 -20.75
N ASN A 68 -4.79 -15.66 -19.57
CA ASN A 68 -4.00 -15.97 -18.38
C ASN A 68 -2.80 -15.08 -18.04
N LEU A 69 -2.65 -13.88 -18.59
CA LEU A 69 -1.61 -12.95 -18.15
C LEU A 69 -2.21 -11.64 -17.68
N HIS A 70 -1.85 -11.25 -16.46
CA HIS A 70 -2.09 -9.92 -15.92
C HIS A 70 -0.76 -9.33 -15.51
N SER A 71 -0.46 -8.12 -15.95
CA SER A 71 0.68 -7.36 -15.45
C SER A 71 0.24 -5.97 -15.08
N PHE A 72 0.90 -5.38 -14.08
CA PHE A 72 0.64 -4.01 -13.71
C PHE A 72 1.91 -3.30 -13.23
N PHE A 73 1.85 -1.99 -13.37
CA PHE A 73 2.87 -1.07 -12.92
C PHE A 73 2.24 0.02 -12.05
N ILE A 74 2.90 0.38 -10.95
CA ILE A 74 2.48 1.44 -10.05
C ILE A 74 3.65 2.38 -9.84
N LEU A 75 3.36 3.69 -9.87
CA LEU A 75 4.22 4.76 -9.37
C LEU A 75 3.48 5.49 -8.26
N SER A 76 4.17 5.79 -7.17
CA SER A 76 3.63 6.61 -6.08
C SER A 76 4.70 7.56 -5.58
N TYR A 77 4.31 8.80 -5.30
CA TYR A 77 5.18 9.82 -4.74
C TYR A 77 4.38 10.68 -3.77
N GLN A 78 4.91 10.86 -2.57
CA GLN A 78 4.35 11.73 -1.54
C GLN A 78 5.40 12.73 -1.08
N ASN A 79 4.99 14.00 -1.02
CA ASN A 79 5.81 15.07 -0.49
C ASN A 79 4.98 15.95 0.43
N GLY A 80 5.48 16.18 1.63
CA GLY A 80 4.88 17.06 2.62
C GLY A 80 5.92 17.99 3.22
N PHE A 81 5.52 19.20 3.52
CA PHE A 81 6.38 20.19 4.15
C PHE A 81 5.63 21.02 5.18
N LYS A 82 6.39 21.48 6.16
CA LYS A 82 5.96 22.43 7.18
C LYS A 82 6.66 23.76 6.93
N SER A 83 5.88 24.85 6.90
CA SER A 83 6.40 26.21 6.75
C SER A 83 6.13 27.00 8.03
N LYS A 84 7.16 27.65 8.56
CA LYS A 84 7.10 28.54 9.72
C LYS A 84 8.04 29.71 9.52
N LEU A 85 7.54 30.96 9.65
CA LEU A 85 8.34 32.19 9.55
C LEU A 85 9.29 32.21 8.32
N ASN A 86 8.79 31.80 7.15
CA ASN A 86 9.54 31.67 5.89
C ASN A 86 10.60 30.53 5.84
N GLU A 87 10.72 29.71 6.86
CA GLU A 87 11.50 28.49 6.82
C GLU A 87 10.60 27.31 6.38
N LYS A 88 11.06 26.58 5.36
CA LYS A 88 10.37 25.41 4.83
C LYS A 88 11.15 24.16 5.20
N ASN A 89 10.53 23.28 6.00
CA ASN A 89 11.08 22.00 6.39
C ASN A 89 10.28 20.85 5.76
N THR A 90 10.95 19.97 5.04
CA THR A 90 10.33 18.75 4.50
C THR A 90 10.02 17.81 5.66
N ILE A 91 8.74 17.42 5.79
CA ILE A 91 8.28 16.48 6.82
C ILE A 91 7.96 15.11 6.25
N MET A 92 7.76 15.01 4.95
CA MET A 92 7.48 13.77 4.25
C MET A 92 8.09 13.82 2.84
N ASN A 93 8.90 12.82 2.50
CA ASN A 93 9.41 12.61 1.15
C ASN A 93 9.60 11.11 0.96
N LYS A 94 8.68 10.47 0.24
CA LYS A 94 8.72 9.04 -0.03
C LYS A 94 8.17 8.74 -1.41
N GLY A 95 8.66 7.66 -2.02
CA GLY A 95 8.17 7.23 -3.31
C GLY A 95 8.56 5.79 -3.63
N PHE A 96 7.83 5.19 -4.56
CA PHE A 96 8.16 3.85 -5.05
C PHE A 96 7.65 3.62 -6.46
N GLY A 97 8.31 2.71 -7.17
CA GLY A 97 7.84 2.06 -8.38
C GLY A 97 7.69 0.56 -8.13
N HIS A 98 6.57 -0.03 -8.53
CA HIS A 98 6.31 -1.46 -8.40
C HIS A 98 5.84 -2.03 -9.73
N PHE A 99 6.35 -3.21 -10.07
CA PHE A 99 5.93 -3.98 -11.24
C PHE A 99 5.61 -5.40 -10.83
N ARG A 100 4.49 -5.95 -11.32
CA ARG A 100 4.11 -7.34 -11.08
C ARG A 100 3.53 -7.98 -12.33
N ILE A 101 3.86 -9.25 -12.52
CA ILE A 101 3.28 -10.11 -13.54
C ILE A 101 2.65 -11.31 -12.82
N THR A 102 1.42 -11.64 -13.19
CA THR A 102 0.72 -12.85 -12.76
C THR A 102 0.34 -13.66 -13.99
N LYS A 103 0.78 -14.91 -14.05
CA LYS A 103 0.39 -15.86 -15.10
C LYS A 103 -0.49 -16.94 -14.48
N GLN A 104 -1.72 -17.06 -14.97
CA GLN A 104 -2.61 -18.15 -14.59
C GLN A 104 -2.11 -19.46 -15.20
N ILE A 105 -1.94 -20.48 -14.36
CA ILE A 105 -1.50 -21.82 -14.75
C ILE A 105 -2.69 -22.80 -14.78
N PHE A 106 -3.55 -22.72 -13.75
CA PHE A 106 -4.81 -23.45 -13.65
C PHE A 106 -5.96 -22.47 -13.41
N SER A 107 -7.18 -22.94 -13.44
CA SER A 107 -8.39 -22.10 -13.26
C SER A 107 -8.36 -21.22 -12.02
N ASN A 108 -7.79 -21.71 -10.93
CA ASN A 108 -7.73 -21.02 -9.63
C ASN A 108 -6.31 -20.73 -9.13
N LEU A 109 -5.26 -21.12 -9.88
CA LEU A 109 -3.86 -20.98 -9.44
C LEU A 109 -3.05 -20.19 -10.47
N GLY A 110 -2.40 -19.12 -10.03
CA GLY A 110 -1.44 -18.32 -10.79
C GLY A 110 -0.05 -18.31 -10.16
N VAL A 111 0.95 -18.10 -10.99
CA VAL A 111 2.33 -17.80 -10.57
C VAL A 111 2.55 -16.30 -10.71
N GLU A 112 3.19 -15.70 -9.72
CA GLU A 112 3.49 -14.28 -9.68
C GLU A 112 4.99 -14.03 -9.59
N THR A 113 5.44 -12.95 -10.25
CA THR A 113 6.75 -12.36 -10.01
C THR A 113 6.59 -10.86 -9.88
N PHE A 114 7.38 -10.23 -9.02
CA PHE A 114 7.30 -8.80 -8.75
C PHE A 114 8.66 -8.20 -8.44
N SER A 115 8.77 -6.91 -8.72
CA SER A 115 9.90 -6.07 -8.33
C SER A 115 9.39 -4.73 -7.82
N GLN A 116 10.14 -4.13 -6.91
CA GLN A 116 9.85 -2.80 -6.38
C GLN A 116 11.16 -2.08 -6.08
N ILE A 117 11.18 -0.79 -6.36
CA ILE A 117 12.20 0.15 -5.89
C ILE A 117 11.51 1.32 -5.23
N GLY A 118 12.08 1.86 -4.17
CA GLY A 118 11.53 3.02 -3.49
C GLY A 118 12.50 3.61 -2.49
N PHE A 119 12.08 4.72 -1.92
CA PHE A 119 12.79 5.44 -0.87
C PHE A 119 11.76 6.01 0.14
N ASN A 120 12.24 6.34 1.33
CA ASN A 120 11.40 6.95 2.36
C ASN A 120 12.29 7.65 3.39
N ASP A 121 12.48 8.96 3.20
CA ASP A 121 13.38 9.77 4.04
C ASP A 121 12.92 9.81 5.49
N PHE A 122 11.62 9.68 5.72
CA PHE A 122 11.07 9.75 7.07
C PHE A 122 11.48 8.56 7.97
N ILE A 123 11.79 7.41 7.41
CA ILE A 123 12.33 6.24 8.13
C ILE A 123 13.78 5.97 7.75
N SER A 124 14.47 7.03 7.28
CA SER A 124 15.88 6.94 6.88
C SER A 124 16.17 5.87 5.82
N ILE A 125 15.17 5.43 5.05
CA ILE A 125 15.38 4.53 3.91
C ILE A 125 15.75 5.36 2.69
N LYS A 126 17.03 5.41 2.37
CA LYS A 126 17.57 6.04 1.17
C LYS A 126 17.20 5.27 -0.08
N GLU A 127 17.31 3.95 -0.04
CA GLU A 127 16.93 3.07 -1.13
C GLU A 127 16.41 1.73 -0.60
N ARG A 128 15.33 1.23 -1.19
CA ARG A 128 14.79 -0.09 -0.96
C ARG A 128 14.50 -0.78 -2.27
N LYS A 129 15.03 -2.00 -2.44
CA LYS A 129 14.78 -2.86 -3.60
C LYS A 129 14.18 -4.18 -3.14
N LEU A 130 13.13 -4.61 -3.82
CA LEU A 130 12.48 -5.91 -3.62
C LEU A 130 12.42 -6.64 -4.94
N PHE A 131 12.68 -7.93 -4.88
CA PHE A 131 12.41 -8.87 -5.96
C PHE A 131 11.87 -10.16 -5.37
N GLY A 132 10.77 -10.67 -5.93
CA GLY A 132 10.14 -11.87 -5.41
C GLY A 132 9.30 -12.61 -6.43
N SER A 133 8.96 -13.84 -6.04
CA SER A 133 8.05 -14.69 -6.80
C SER A 133 7.21 -15.55 -5.85
N GLY A 134 6.07 -16.00 -6.33
CA GLY A 134 5.14 -16.79 -5.53
C GLY A 134 4.01 -17.38 -6.34
N ILE A 135 3.05 -17.91 -5.61
CA ILE A 135 1.81 -18.43 -6.15
C ILE A 135 0.64 -17.62 -5.57
N ARG A 136 -0.42 -17.53 -6.34
CA ARG A 136 -1.69 -16.91 -5.96
C ARG A 136 -2.82 -17.85 -6.30
N THR A 137 -3.74 -18.07 -5.37
CA THR A 137 -4.94 -18.87 -5.58
C THR A 137 -6.20 -18.06 -5.25
N ALA A 138 -7.24 -18.25 -6.04
CA ALA A 138 -8.57 -17.77 -5.72
C ALA A 138 -9.19 -18.68 -4.65
N ILE A 139 -9.64 -18.09 -3.54
CA ILE A 139 -10.40 -18.81 -2.49
C ILE A 139 -11.88 -18.78 -2.87
N LYS A 140 -12.37 -17.59 -3.27
CA LYS A 140 -13.75 -17.37 -3.67
C LYS A 140 -13.82 -16.26 -4.70
N GLU A 141 -14.58 -16.49 -5.78
CA GLU A 141 -14.82 -15.51 -6.83
C GLU A 141 -16.31 -15.49 -7.16
N GLU A 142 -17.04 -14.60 -6.51
CA GLU A 142 -18.45 -14.30 -6.79
C GLU A 142 -18.56 -12.86 -7.31
N MET A 143 -19.70 -12.50 -7.88
CA MET A 143 -19.91 -11.20 -8.48
C MET A 143 -19.63 -10.03 -7.51
N ASN A 144 -20.05 -10.16 -6.26
CA ASN A 144 -19.91 -9.12 -5.24
C ASN A 144 -18.86 -9.43 -4.17
N PHE A 145 -18.20 -10.58 -4.23
CA PHE A 145 -17.21 -11.00 -3.25
C PHE A 145 -16.08 -11.77 -3.92
N LYS A 146 -14.85 -11.26 -3.80
CA LYS A 146 -13.65 -11.94 -4.30
C LYS A 146 -12.61 -12.03 -3.20
N SER A 147 -12.04 -13.21 -3.00
CA SER A 147 -10.94 -13.41 -2.07
C SER A 147 -9.84 -14.28 -2.68
N PHE A 148 -8.59 -13.90 -2.36
CA PHE A 148 -7.41 -14.58 -2.86
C PHE A 148 -6.41 -14.77 -1.75
N PHE A 149 -5.62 -15.82 -1.85
CA PHE A 149 -4.46 -16.05 -1.03
C PHE A 149 -3.22 -16.16 -1.90
N GLY A 150 -2.13 -15.53 -1.48
CA GLY A 150 -0.84 -15.64 -2.13
C GLY A 150 0.26 -15.97 -1.14
N ALA A 151 1.26 -16.72 -1.60
CA ALA A 151 2.45 -17.06 -0.82
C ALA A 151 3.68 -17.15 -1.72
N GLY A 152 4.83 -16.73 -1.22
CA GLY A 152 6.06 -16.72 -2.00
C GLY A 152 7.28 -16.31 -1.21
N PHE A 153 8.34 -16.03 -1.93
CA PHE A 153 9.62 -15.60 -1.38
C PHE A 153 10.06 -14.30 -2.04
N MET A 154 10.74 -13.46 -1.26
CA MET A 154 11.33 -12.24 -1.77
C MET A 154 12.69 -11.99 -1.16
N LYS A 155 13.57 -11.36 -1.94
CA LYS A 155 14.81 -10.76 -1.48
C LYS A 155 14.60 -9.27 -1.33
N GLU A 156 14.97 -8.76 -0.17
CA GLU A 156 14.88 -7.36 0.22
C GLU A 156 16.28 -6.81 0.42
N PHE A 157 16.52 -5.63 -0.14
CA PHE A 157 17.70 -4.82 0.06
C PHE A 157 17.23 -3.44 0.56
N GLU A 158 17.76 -3.00 1.70
CA GLU A 158 17.49 -1.68 2.27
C GLU A 158 18.82 -0.99 2.57
N GLU A 159 19.01 0.23 2.06
CA GLU A 159 20.08 1.15 2.39
C GLU A 159 19.51 2.29 3.23
N TYR A 160 20.11 2.56 4.37
CA TYR A 160 19.66 3.57 5.31
C TYR A 160 20.57 4.79 5.26
N ASP A 161 19.97 6.00 5.39
CA ASP A 161 20.68 7.28 5.45
C ASP A 161 20.91 7.66 6.93
N ASP A 162 21.79 6.89 7.58
CA ASP A 162 22.22 7.11 8.96
C ASP A 162 23.59 7.77 9.00
N ILE A 163 24.04 8.17 10.22
CA ILE A 163 25.39 8.70 10.47
C ILE A 163 26.48 7.74 9.95
N VAL A 164 26.20 6.43 10.00
CA VAL A 164 27.02 5.40 9.36
C VAL A 164 26.09 4.62 8.43
N SER A 165 26.13 4.94 7.13
CA SER A 165 25.28 4.28 6.12
C SER A 165 25.26 2.77 6.32
N SER A 166 24.10 2.23 6.67
CA SER A 166 23.92 0.82 6.95
C SER A 166 23.08 0.14 5.85
N THR A 167 23.44 -1.11 5.55
CA THR A 167 22.76 -1.91 4.53
C THR A 167 22.20 -3.16 5.16
N LYS A 168 20.91 -3.44 4.93
CA LYS A 168 20.23 -4.66 5.38
C LYS A 168 19.78 -5.47 4.17
N ILE A 169 20.22 -6.74 4.09
CA ILE A 169 19.79 -7.67 3.03
C ILE A 169 19.11 -8.86 3.69
N LEU A 170 17.86 -9.11 3.34
CA LEU A 170 17.05 -10.19 3.90
C LEU A 170 16.37 -11.00 2.80
N ASN A 171 16.26 -12.30 3.05
CA ASN A 171 15.32 -13.17 2.36
C ASN A 171 14.10 -13.33 3.26
N ARG A 172 12.91 -13.02 2.73
CA ARG A 172 11.65 -13.14 3.45
C ARG A 172 10.72 -14.13 2.78
N PHE A 173 10.01 -14.89 3.57
CA PHE A 173 8.75 -15.48 3.13
C PHE A 173 7.70 -14.36 3.10
N THR A 174 6.82 -14.37 2.14
CA THR A 174 5.69 -13.42 2.07
C THR A 174 4.41 -14.20 1.83
N SER A 175 3.41 -13.93 2.63
CA SER A 175 2.05 -14.41 2.39
C SER A 175 1.09 -13.23 2.47
N TYR A 176 0.01 -13.30 1.69
CA TYR A 176 -1.03 -12.29 1.74
C TYR A 176 -2.41 -12.87 1.50
N MET A 177 -3.39 -12.20 2.06
CA MET A 177 -4.81 -12.46 1.82
C MET A 177 -5.46 -11.18 1.32
N THR A 178 -6.26 -11.28 0.26
CA THR A 178 -7.08 -10.17 -0.24
C THR A 178 -8.55 -10.50 -0.12
N VAL A 179 -9.34 -9.49 0.23
CA VAL A 179 -10.80 -9.56 0.27
C VAL A 179 -11.34 -8.31 -0.40
N ASN A 180 -12.20 -8.49 -1.41
CA ASN A 180 -12.88 -7.40 -2.11
C ASN A 180 -14.37 -7.64 -2.08
N VAL A 181 -15.13 -6.63 -1.66
CA VAL A 181 -16.58 -6.67 -1.50
C VAL A 181 -17.20 -5.49 -2.22
N ASN A 182 -18.13 -5.75 -3.14
CA ASN A 182 -18.98 -4.73 -3.73
C ASN A 182 -20.29 -4.66 -2.95
N MET A 183 -20.57 -3.49 -2.35
CA MET A 183 -21.77 -3.21 -1.57
C MET A 183 -22.73 -2.36 -2.42
N GLY A 184 -23.50 -3.02 -3.29
CA GLY A 184 -24.34 -2.36 -4.27
C GLY A 184 -23.56 -1.93 -5.52
N GLN A 185 -23.95 -0.80 -6.14
CA GLN A 185 -23.38 -0.34 -7.43
C GLN A 185 -22.26 0.70 -7.24
N ASP A 186 -22.23 1.40 -6.11
CA ASP A 186 -21.41 2.60 -5.94
C ASP A 186 -20.43 2.51 -4.77
N LEU A 187 -20.50 1.47 -3.94
CA LEU A 187 -19.63 1.30 -2.80
C LEU A 187 -18.84 0.00 -2.92
N SER A 188 -17.53 0.06 -2.74
CA SER A 188 -16.69 -1.12 -2.62
C SER A 188 -15.74 -1.01 -1.43
N PHE A 189 -15.41 -2.17 -0.88
CA PHE A 189 -14.43 -2.34 0.18
C PHE A 189 -13.36 -3.33 -0.26
N SER A 190 -12.09 -2.98 -0.04
CA SER A 190 -10.94 -3.83 -0.29
C SER A 190 -10.09 -3.94 0.96
N ASN A 191 -9.73 -5.14 1.35
CA ASN A 191 -8.75 -5.41 2.40
C ASN A 191 -7.62 -6.25 1.85
N ILE A 192 -6.39 -5.94 2.26
CA ILE A 192 -5.24 -6.81 2.04
C ILE A 192 -4.38 -6.84 3.29
N THR A 193 -4.04 -8.05 3.68
CA THR A 193 -3.17 -8.30 4.83
C THR A 193 -1.98 -9.13 4.39
N TYR A 194 -0.75 -8.64 4.67
CA TYR A 194 0.50 -9.36 4.46
C TYR A 194 1.11 -9.81 5.78
N TYR A 195 1.78 -10.97 5.73
CA TYR A 195 2.69 -11.45 6.76
C TYR A 195 4.02 -11.82 6.12
N GLN A 196 5.12 -11.23 6.61
CA GLN A 196 6.43 -11.28 5.95
C GLN A 196 7.57 -11.53 6.95
N PRO A 197 7.76 -12.77 7.43
CA PRO A 197 8.88 -13.12 8.29
C PRO A 197 10.18 -13.24 7.50
N ALA A 198 11.30 -12.88 8.11
CA ALA A 198 12.62 -13.16 7.58
C ALA A 198 12.94 -14.66 7.72
N ILE A 199 13.47 -15.29 6.66
CA ILE A 199 13.73 -16.74 6.64
C ILE A 199 14.80 -17.13 7.65
N SER A 200 15.84 -16.30 7.79
CA SER A 200 16.94 -16.52 8.73
C SER A 200 16.55 -16.29 10.20
N ARG A 201 15.46 -15.53 10.44
CA ARG A 201 15.06 -15.05 11.76
C ARG A 201 13.55 -14.79 11.79
N ILE A 202 12.74 -15.83 12.03
CA ILE A 202 11.27 -15.79 11.90
C ILE A 202 10.59 -14.78 12.83
N TYR A 203 11.23 -14.36 13.92
CA TYR A 203 10.73 -13.28 14.78
C TYR A 203 11.02 -11.87 14.22
N ASP A 204 11.88 -11.71 13.21
CA ASP A 204 11.95 -10.52 12.38
C ASP A 204 10.83 -10.61 11.34
N TYR A 205 9.64 -10.13 11.69
CA TYR A 205 8.48 -10.18 10.82
C TYR A 205 7.78 -8.84 10.68
N ARG A 206 7.11 -8.68 9.55
CA ARG A 206 6.25 -7.53 9.24
C ARG A 206 4.82 -8.00 9.01
N VAL A 207 3.87 -7.23 9.55
CA VAL A 207 2.44 -7.32 9.23
C VAL A 207 2.02 -6.02 8.57
N LEU A 208 1.36 -6.13 7.42
CA LEU A 208 0.86 -4.97 6.68
C LEU A 208 -0.63 -5.18 6.46
N VAL A 209 -1.43 -4.21 6.85
CA VAL A 209 -2.87 -4.22 6.61
C VAL A 209 -3.24 -2.96 5.84
N PHE A 210 -3.93 -3.14 4.76
CA PHE A 210 -4.45 -2.07 3.94
C PHE A 210 -5.95 -2.23 3.76
N ASN A 211 -6.69 -1.16 3.98
CA ASN A 211 -8.11 -1.10 3.72
C ASN A 211 -8.40 0.07 2.80
N GLU A 212 -9.26 -0.14 1.83
CA GLU A 212 -9.78 0.92 0.96
C GLU A 212 -11.30 0.85 0.94
N ILE A 213 -11.95 1.97 1.17
CA ILE A 213 -13.36 2.18 0.93
C ILE A 213 -13.47 3.13 -0.26
N LYS A 214 -14.15 2.71 -1.30
CA LYS A 214 -14.28 3.47 -2.53
C LYS A 214 -15.75 3.77 -2.82
N PHE A 215 -16.03 5.04 -3.09
CA PHE A 215 -17.33 5.57 -3.46
C PHE A 215 -17.29 6.01 -4.92
N LYS A 216 -18.02 5.35 -5.77
CA LYS A 216 -18.14 5.69 -7.19
C LYS A 216 -18.98 6.96 -7.36
N ILE A 217 -18.42 7.96 -8.03
CA ILE A 217 -19.14 9.19 -8.39
C ILE A 217 -19.76 9.02 -9.79
N ASN A 218 -18.96 8.51 -10.73
CA ASN A 218 -19.38 8.25 -12.11
C ASN A 218 -18.49 7.18 -12.76
N HIS A 219 -18.50 7.04 -14.09
CA HIS A 219 -17.77 6.00 -14.80
C HIS A 219 -16.24 6.19 -14.79
N PHE A 220 -15.76 7.40 -14.55
CA PHE A 220 -14.34 7.76 -14.61
C PHE A 220 -13.82 8.40 -13.32
N SER A 221 -14.62 8.49 -12.27
CA SER A 221 -14.15 9.07 -11.01
C SER A 221 -14.74 8.43 -9.77
N ASN A 222 -13.90 8.30 -8.76
CA ASN A 222 -14.24 7.79 -7.43
C ASN A 222 -13.65 8.70 -6.35
N ILE A 223 -14.28 8.69 -5.18
CA ILE A 223 -13.65 9.12 -3.92
C ILE A 223 -13.24 7.87 -3.17
N ASN A 224 -12.06 7.88 -2.57
CA ASN A 224 -11.59 6.77 -1.75
C ASN A 224 -11.09 7.24 -0.37
N ILE A 225 -11.24 6.36 0.60
CA ILE A 225 -10.63 6.46 1.92
C ILE A 225 -9.74 5.25 2.07
N THR A 226 -8.45 5.47 2.34
CA THR A 226 -7.49 4.40 2.58
C THR A 226 -7.00 4.42 4.01
N ILE A 227 -6.88 3.24 4.60
CA ILE A 227 -6.38 3.03 5.97
C ILE A 227 -5.25 2.03 5.89
N ASN A 228 -4.05 2.48 6.21
CA ASN A 228 -2.83 1.69 6.21
C ASN A 228 -2.35 1.42 7.62
N TYR A 229 -2.07 0.16 7.93
CA TYR A 229 -1.40 -0.23 9.15
C TYR A 229 -0.20 -1.10 8.83
N ARG A 230 0.93 -0.80 9.44
CA ARG A 230 2.14 -1.63 9.42
C ARG A 230 2.61 -1.90 10.82
N PHE A 231 3.03 -3.13 11.06
CA PHE A 231 3.80 -3.52 12.22
C PHE A 231 5.10 -4.16 11.74
N ASP A 232 6.24 -3.74 12.33
CA ASP A 232 7.57 -4.30 12.12
C ASP A 232 8.14 -4.68 13.49
N ASN A 233 8.39 -5.96 13.72
CA ASN A 233 8.86 -6.43 15.03
C ASN A 233 10.32 -6.06 15.29
N GLU A 234 11.13 -5.93 14.22
CA GLU A 234 12.56 -5.57 14.25
C GLU A 234 12.82 -4.33 13.36
N PRO A 235 12.27 -3.15 13.72
CA PRO A 235 12.46 -1.94 12.93
C PRO A 235 13.92 -1.49 12.99
N HIS A 236 14.33 -0.63 12.05
CA HIS A 236 15.62 0.06 12.14
C HIS A 236 15.64 1.04 13.33
N GLU A 237 16.82 1.30 13.90
CA GLU A 237 17.04 1.92 15.24
C GLU A 237 16.17 3.12 15.58
N ASN A 238 15.83 3.97 14.61
CA ASN A 238 15.01 5.18 14.86
C ASN A 238 13.56 5.06 14.34
N SER A 239 13.16 3.89 13.84
CA SER A 239 11.82 3.67 13.30
C SER A 239 10.92 3.02 14.34
N GLY A 240 9.70 3.55 14.52
CA GLY A 240 8.71 2.94 15.40
C GLY A 240 8.26 1.55 14.92
N LYS A 241 7.81 0.69 15.85
CA LYS A 241 7.32 -0.67 15.52
C LYS A 241 6.00 -0.67 14.76
N SER A 242 5.17 0.35 14.92
CA SER A 242 3.85 0.41 14.29
C SER A 242 3.62 1.73 13.57
N TYR A 243 2.85 1.67 12.50
CA TYR A 243 2.45 2.79 11.68
C TYR A 243 0.98 2.72 11.32
N PHE A 244 0.32 3.86 11.38
CA PHE A 244 -1.07 4.00 11.00
C PHE A 244 -1.25 5.27 10.17
N GLU A 245 -1.93 5.17 9.03
CA GLU A 245 -2.16 6.28 8.11
C GLU A 245 -3.59 6.21 7.57
N ILE A 246 -4.26 7.35 7.51
CA ILE A 246 -5.55 7.51 6.83
C ILE A 246 -5.38 8.58 5.77
N ASN A 247 -5.73 8.26 4.52
CA ASN A 247 -5.76 9.21 3.42
C ASN A 247 -7.14 9.26 2.78
N ASN A 248 -7.50 10.43 2.28
CA ASN A 248 -8.68 10.65 1.45
C ASN A 248 -8.22 11.08 0.07
N GLY A 249 -8.77 10.47 -0.97
CA GLY A 249 -8.31 10.70 -2.33
C GLY A 249 -9.41 10.81 -3.35
N PHE A 250 -9.04 11.40 -4.47
CA PHE A 250 -9.84 11.45 -5.69
C PHE A 250 -9.14 10.63 -6.77
N GLU A 251 -9.82 9.60 -7.28
CA GLU A 251 -9.31 8.69 -8.31
C GLU A 251 -9.95 9.01 -9.66
N ILE A 252 -9.13 9.10 -10.71
CA ILE A 252 -9.55 9.21 -12.12
C ILE A 252 -9.15 7.93 -12.85
N ILE A 253 -10.08 7.37 -13.63
CA ILE A 253 -9.94 6.15 -14.43
C ILE A 253 -9.92 6.50 -15.92
N PHE A 254 -8.97 5.94 -16.67
CA PHE A 254 -8.78 6.16 -18.12
C PHE A 254 -8.95 4.88 -18.91
#